data_a701ae837e36dd3c5455d21a834c1aa8
#
_entry.id   a701ae837e36dd3c5455d21a834c1aa8
#
_cell.length_a   1.000
_cell.length_b   1.000
_cell.length_c   1.000
_cell.angle_alpha   90.00
_cell.angle_beta   90.00
_cell.angle_gamma   90.00
#
_symmetry.space_group_name_H-M   'P 1'
#
loop_
_entity.id
_entity.type
_entity.pdbx_description
1 polymer ?
#
loop_
_entity_poly.entity_id
_entity_poly.type
_entity_poly.pdbx_seq_one_letter_code
_entity_poly.pdbx_strand_id
1 'polypeptide(L)'
;GEVSARYAIIVGTAGKSAWIDALTAKKKIDITPIAGGWERYMIETVDNPAPGIKKAIVVVGSDRRGTAYGLLSISKAIGVSPWYWWADAPIKQQKKLAVNVHKFVSKEPTVKFRGIFINDEDWGLYRWSKNNYEKERGNFGPKTYAQVCELLLRLQANYLCPAMHDASMAFHRIPENRLVADSFAIVMGSSHCEPLLFNTASEWKRDKMGEWDYINNRAGVDSVLRARANECAPFENVYTLALRGLHDRAMNASNNMSDRKQMLQDALMAQRKMLIDATGKRGEDIPQAFTPYKEVLDVYDEGLELPDDVTIIWPDDNYGYMKRLSSPKEQKRSGRSGVYYHSSYLGKPHDHLWMNTTSPTLMYEELRKAYDMT
;
A
#
# COMPACT_ATOMS: atom_id res chain seq x y z
N GLY A 1 22.52 -24.24 -12.86
CA GLY A 1 23.29 -24.21 -14.09
C GLY A 1 24.64 -23.55 -13.85
N GLU A 2 25.68 -23.94 -14.55
CA GLU A 2 27.00 -23.31 -14.50
C GLU A 2 26.90 -21.85 -15.00
N VAL A 3 27.41 -20.92 -14.22
CA VAL A 3 27.50 -19.50 -14.61
C VAL A 3 28.92 -19.26 -15.12
N SER A 4 29.06 -19.04 -16.42
CA SER A 4 30.34 -18.71 -17.03
C SER A 4 30.50 -17.18 -17.21
N ALA A 5 30.54 -16.44 -16.12
CA ALA A 5 30.70 -14.98 -16.17
C ALA A 5 31.83 -14.53 -15.24
N ARG A 6 32.80 -13.79 -15.77
CA ARG A 6 33.91 -13.23 -14.98
C ARG A 6 33.42 -12.27 -13.89
N TYR A 7 32.31 -11.58 -14.13
CA TYR A 7 31.65 -10.63 -13.22
C TYR A 7 30.17 -10.93 -13.16
N ALA A 8 29.55 -10.76 -11.98
CA ALA A 8 28.14 -11.06 -11.77
C ALA A 8 27.47 -10.04 -10.84
N ILE A 9 26.16 -9.97 -10.93
CA ILE A 9 25.31 -9.37 -9.90
C ILE A 9 24.50 -10.52 -9.29
N ILE A 10 24.66 -10.76 -7.99
CA ILE A 10 23.95 -11.81 -7.24
C ILE A 10 22.91 -11.11 -6.37
N VAL A 11 21.64 -11.44 -6.58
CA VAL A 11 20.52 -10.82 -5.88
C VAL A 11 19.70 -11.90 -5.18
N GLY A 12 19.35 -11.68 -3.92
CA GLY A 12 18.48 -12.62 -3.22
C GLY A 12 18.05 -12.17 -1.85
N THR A 13 17.04 -12.87 -1.34
CA THR A 13 16.52 -12.67 0.02
C THR A 13 17.20 -13.64 0.97
N ALA A 14 17.62 -13.17 2.14
CA ALA A 14 18.24 -13.99 3.18
C ALA A 14 17.31 -15.16 3.59
N GLY A 15 17.85 -16.37 3.66
CA GLY A 15 17.09 -17.59 3.99
C GLY A 15 16.10 -18.05 2.92
N LYS A 16 16.10 -17.42 1.72
CA LYS A 16 15.24 -17.78 0.57
C LYS A 16 16.02 -17.94 -0.74
N SER A 17 17.31 -17.68 -0.72
CA SER A 17 18.18 -17.74 -1.89
C SER A 17 19.38 -18.63 -1.62
N ALA A 18 19.47 -19.77 -2.31
CA ALA A 18 20.58 -20.70 -2.18
C ALA A 18 21.96 -20.05 -2.43
N TRP A 19 22.04 -19.05 -3.32
CA TRP A 19 23.25 -18.28 -3.54
C TRP A 19 23.66 -17.44 -2.32
N ILE A 20 22.71 -16.72 -1.74
CA ILE A 20 22.95 -15.89 -0.55
C ILE A 20 23.31 -16.77 0.63
N ASP A 21 22.58 -17.86 0.84
CA ASP A 21 22.81 -18.79 1.94
C ASP A 21 24.19 -19.45 1.84
N ALA A 22 24.61 -19.82 0.63
CA ALA A 22 25.95 -20.38 0.39
C ALA A 22 27.07 -19.34 0.63
N LEU A 23 26.88 -18.08 0.27
CA LEU A 23 27.85 -17.01 0.53
C LEU A 23 27.96 -16.73 2.04
N THR A 24 26.83 -16.72 2.74
CA THR A 24 26.76 -16.55 4.21
C THR A 24 27.46 -17.71 4.93
N ALA A 25 27.16 -18.95 4.56
CA ALA A 25 27.78 -20.15 5.14
C ALA A 25 29.30 -20.18 4.95
N LYS A 26 29.79 -19.70 3.81
CA LYS A 26 31.22 -19.56 3.50
C LYS A 26 31.86 -18.30 4.10
N LYS A 27 31.13 -17.52 4.92
CA LYS A 27 31.58 -16.26 5.51
C LYS A 27 32.11 -15.24 4.48
N LYS A 28 31.57 -15.29 3.25
CA LYS A 28 31.87 -14.31 2.19
C LYS A 28 31.10 -13.02 2.36
N ILE A 29 29.94 -13.10 3.00
CA ILE A 29 29.07 -11.97 3.38
C ILE A 29 28.60 -12.16 4.82
N ASP A 30 28.33 -11.06 5.49
CA ASP A 30 27.70 -11.03 6.82
C ASP A 30 26.31 -10.35 6.70
N ILE A 31 25.25 -11.14 6.88
CA ILE A 31 23.85 -10.66 6.80
C ILE A 31 23.28 -10.21 8.16
N THR A 32 24.06 -10.35 9.25
CA THR A 32 23.62 -9.95 10.61
C THR A 32 23.05 -8.54 10.66
N PRO A 33 23.62 -7.53 9.95
CA PRO A 33 23.10 -6.16 10.01
C PRO A 33 21.66 -5.98 9.52
N ILE A 34 21.14 -6.91 8.69
CA ILE A 34 19.78 -6.83 8.14
C ILE A 34 18.85 -7.93 8.66
N ALA A 35 19.36 -8.89 9.42
CA ALA A 35 18.60 -10.04 9.89
C ALA A 35 17.42 -9.61 10.78
N GLY A 36 16.22 -10.16 10.52
CA GLY A 36 15.00 -9.87 11.27
C GLY A 36 14.43 -8.45 11.04
N GLY A 37 15.08 -7.63 10.21
CA GLY A 37 14.61 -6.29 9.93
C GLY A 37 13.50 -6.26 8.86
N TRP A 38 12.68 -5.21 8.90
CA TRP A 38 11.62 -4.94 7.93
C TRP A 38 12.17 -4.15 6.73
N GLU A 39 12.08 -4.71 5.52
CA GLU A 39 12.45 -4.08 4.26
C GLU A 39 13.89 -3.53 4.21
N ARG A 40 14.79 -4.17 4.95
CA ARG A 40 16.21 -3.81 4.93
C ARG A 40 16.94 -4.51 3.79
N TYR A 41 18.03 -3.92 3.34
CA TYR A 41 18.92 -4.53 2.38
C TYR A 41 20.36 -4.11 2.57
N MET A 42 21.27 -4.91 2.03
CA MET A 42 22.67 -4.58 1.94
C MET A 42 23.20 -4.82 0.53
N ILE A 43 24.22 -4.07 0.18
CA ILE A 43 24.94 -4.21 -1.09
C ILE A 43 26.42 -4.19 -0.78
N GLU A 44 27.15 -5.18 -1.27
CA GLU A 44 28.60 -5.20 -1.18
C GLU A 44 29.24 -5.91 -2.36
N THR A 45 30.54 -5.66 -2.56
CA THR A 45 31.36 -6.36 -3.55
C THR A 45 32.05 -7.56 -2.92
N VAL A 46 31.94 -8.73 -3.54
CA VAL A 46 32.55 -9.98 -3.06
C VAL A 46 33.51 -10.50 -4.13
N ASP A 47 34.77 -10.74 -3.74
CA ASP A 47 35.77 -11.37 -4.58
C ASP A 47 35.62 -12.90 -4.55
N ASN A 48 35.72 -13.52 -5.72
CA ASN A 48 35.62 -14.98 -5.90
C ASN A 48 34.39 -15.59 -5.19
N PRO A 49 33.16 -15.09 -5.46
CA PRO A 49 31.97 -15.57 -4.77
C PRO A 49 31.67 -17.05 -5.07
N ALA A 50 32.01 -17.51 -6.26
CA ALA A 50 31.85 -18.89 -6.70
C ALA A 50 32.89 -19.24 -7.79
N PRO A 51 33.11 -20.55 -8.08
CA PRO A 51 33.97 -20.97 -9.20
C PRO A 51 33.57 -20.28 -10.51
N GLY A 52 34.55 -19.77 -11.24
CA GLY A 52 34.36 -19.07 -12.51
C GLY A 52 33.94 -17.58 -12.41
N ILE A 53 33.54 -17.10 -11.23
CA ILE A 53 33.19 -15.68 -11.00
C ILE A 53 34.30 -14.99 -10.21
N LYS A 54 35.01 -14.07 -10.87
CA LYS A 54 36.11 -13.33 -10.23
C LYS A 54 35.61 -12.33 -9.19
N LYS A 55 34.49 -11.64 -9.49
CA LYS A 55 33.94 -10.60 -8.61
C LYS A 55 32.43 -10.47 -8.83
N ALA A 56 31.68 -10.25 -7.75
CA ALA A 56 30.26 -9.95 -7.85
C ALA A 56 29.84 -8.76 -6.99
N ILE A 57 28.86 -8.01 -7.47
CA ILE A 57 28.04 -7.16 -6.62
C ILE A 57 26.96 -8.06 -6.02
N VAL A 58 26.89 -8.12 -4.70
CA VAL A 58 25.90 -8.93 -3.99
C VAL A 58 24.88 -8.01 -3.34
N VAL A 59 23.59 -8.25 -3.66
CA VAL A 59 22.44 -7.54 -3.09
C VAL A 59 21.66 -8.52 -2.25
N VAL A 60 21.50 -8.24 -0.99
CA VAL A 60 20.75 -9.09 -0.05
C VAL A 60 19.65 -8.28 0.61
N GLY A 61 18.41 -8.73 0.52
CA GLY A 61 17.29 -8.21 1.29
C GLY A 61 16.99 -9.04 2.52
N SER A 62 16.51 -8.41 3.59
CA SER A 62 15.94 -9.12 4.75
C SER A 62 14.63 -9.82 4.40
N ASP A 63 13.92 -9.27 3.43
CA ASP A 63 12.68 -9.78 2.87
C ASP A 63 12.59 -9.49 1.35
N ARG A 64 11.46 -9.86 0.71
CA ARG A 64 11.28 -9.69 -0.73
C ARG A 64 11.29 -8.22 -1.18
N ARG A 65 10.78 -7.29 -0.36
CA ARG A 65 10.80 -5.84 -0.65
C ARG A 65 12.19 -5.25 -0.46
N GLY A 66 12.87 -5.59 0.61
CA GLY A 66 14.26 -5.19 0.80
C GLY A 66 15.15 -5.64 -0.36
N THR A 67 14.93 -6.86 -0.89
CA THR A 67 15.65 -7.35 -2.07
C THR A 67 15.37 -6.48 -3.31
N ALA A 68 14.10 -6.14 -3.55
CA ALA A 68 13.69 -5.27 -4.65
C ALA A 68 14.30 -3.87 -4.52
N TYR A 69 14.22 -3.27 -3.32
CA TYR A 69 14.81 -1.94 -3.07
C TYR A 69 16.31 -1.91 -3.28
N GLY A 70 17.03 -2.96 -2.84
CA GLY A 70 18.46 -3.09 -3.07
C GLY A 70 18.81 -3.14 -4.57
N LEU A 71 18.08 -3.94 -5.35
CA LEU A 71 18.28 -4.00 -6.80
C LEU A 71 17.95 -2.67 -7.48
N LEU A 72 16.81 -2.06 -7.13
CA LEU A 72 16.37 -0.80 -7.71
C LEU A 72 17.26 0.39 -7.31
N SER A 73 17.93 0.31 -6.15
CA SER A 73 18.93 1.32 -5.77
C SER A 73 20.16 1.32 -6.70
N ILE A 74 20.59 0.13 -7.18
CA ILE A 74 21.61 0.02 -8.22
C ILE A 74 21.10 0.63 -9.52
N SER A 75 19.86 0.32 -9.91
CA SER A 75 19.23 0.90 -11.11
C SER A 75 19.24 2.43 -11.04
N LYS A 76 18.90 3.01 -9.88
CA LYS A 76 18.96 4.46 -9.64
C LYS A 76 20.41 5.00 -9.73
N ALA A 77 21.37 4.29 -9.14
CA ALA A 77 22.77 4.70 -9.13
C ALA A 77 23.41 4.75 -10.53
N ILE A 78 22.93 3.92 -11.46
CA ILE A 78 23.36 3.95 -12.87
C ILE A 78 22.57 4.96 -13.73
N GLY A 79 21.68 5.75 -13.13
CA GLY A 79 21.01 6.87 -13.79
C GLY A 79 19.58 6.60 -14.28
N VAL A 80 18.96 5.50 -13.86
CA VAL A 80 17.54 5.24 -14.18
C VAL A 80 16.68 5.94 -13.14
N SER A 81 16.02 7.02 -13.55
CA SER A 81 15.08 7.76 -12.68
C SER A 81 13.87 6.88 -12.31
N PRO A 82 13.34 6.96 -11.08
CA PRO A 82 12.04 6.38 -10.77
C PRO A 82 10.90 6.84 -11.69
N TRP A 83 11.05 8.03 -12.24
CA TRP A 83 10.06 8.70 -13.11
C TRP A 83 10.26 8.46 -14.61
N TYR A 84 11.12 7.50 -14.99
CA TYR A 84 11.45 7.26 -16.40
C TYR A 84 10.23 6.90 -17.25
N TRP A 85 9.25 6.26 -16.65
CA TRP A 85 7.99 5.87 -17.31
C TRP A 85 6.89 6.94 -17.17
N TRP A 86 6.65 7.38 -15.92
CA TRP A 86 5.49 8.22 -15.62
C TRP A 86 5.69 9.72 -15.95
N ALA A 87 6.89 10.19 -15.99
CA ALA A 87 7.22 11.59 -16.27
C ALA A 87 8.20 11.74 -17.43
N ASP A 88 8.28 10.75 -18.31
CA ASP A 88 9.16 10.75 -19.50
C ASP A 88 10.61 11.18 -19.20
N ALA A 89 11.09 10.89 -17.98
CA ALA A 89 12.46 11.22 -17.59
C ALA A 89 13.45 10.38 -18.40
N PRO A 90 14.26 10.96 -19.31
CA PRO A 90 15.02 10.20 -20.28
C PRO A 90 16.12 9.38 -19.60
N ILE A 91 16.25 8.11 -20.01
CA ILE A 91 17.39 7.28 -19.62
C ILE A 91 18.54 7.56 -20.59
N LYS A 92 19.62 8.13 -20.07
CA LYS A 92 20.81 8.36 -20.87
C LYS A 92 21.51 7.05 -21.16
N GLN A 93 21.50 6.62 -22.41
CA GLN A 93 22.20 5.41 -22.85
C GLN A 93 23.71 5.60 -22.73
N GLN A 94 24.40 4.64 -22.11
CA GLN A 94 25.84 4.69 -21.93
C GLN A 94 26.51 3.43 -22.49
N LYS A 95 27.60 3.60 -23.22
CA LYS A 95 28.39 2.44 -23.75
C LYS A 95 29.19 1.74 -22.66
N LYS A 96 29.52 2.42 -21.57
CA LYS A 96 30.22 1.86 -20.41
C LYS A 96 29.56 2.38 -19.14
N LEU A 97 29.29 1.49 -18.24
CA LEU A 97 28.80 1.80 -16.88
C LEU A 97 29.88 1.44 -15.86
N ALA A 98 30.15 2.35 -14.95
CA ALA A 98 30.98 2.11 -13.79
C ALA A 98 30.18 2.45 -12.53
N VAL A 99 30.05 1.50 -11.63
CA VAL A 99 29.42 1.71 -10.34
C VAL A 99 30.46 1.43 -9.27
N ASN A 100 30.73 2.42 -8.44
CA ASN A 100 31.58 2.22 -7.27
C ASN A 100 30.68 1.75 -6.13
N VAL A 101 30.79 0.47 -5.80
CA VAL A 101 30.00 -0.16 -4.73
C VAL A 101 30.84 -0.25 -3.48
N HIS A 102 30.62 0.66 -2.55
CA HIS A 102 31.05 0.50 -1.16
C HIS A 102 30.05 -0.42 -0.44
N LYS A 103 30.48 -1.07 0.63
CA LYS A 103 29.55 -1.80 1.50
C LYS A 103 28.49 -0.84 2.02
N PHE A 104 27.25 -1.13 1.70
CA PHE A 104 26.08 -0.35 2.10
C PHE A 104 25.10 -1.23 2.87
N VAL A 105 24.55 -0.72 3.94
CA VAL A 105 23.48 -1.35 4.72
C VAL A 105 22.38 -0.30 4.92
N SER A 106 21.16 -0.61 4.49
CA SER A 106 20.02 0.27 4.68
C SER A 106 19.60 0.33 6.15
N LYS A 107 18.97 1.43 6.52
CA LYS A 107 18.19 1.48 7.76
C LYS A 107 16.82 0.82 7.52
N GLU A 108 16.16 0.44 8.58
CA GLU A 108 14.74 0.06 8.53
C GLU A 108 13.89 1.31 8.26
N PRO A 109 12.84 1.21 7.43
CA PRO A 109 11.92 2.33 7.25
C PRO A 109 11.24 2.73 8.56
N THR A 110 11.18 4.02 8.84
CA THR A 110 10.55 4.55 10.07
C THR A 110 9.02 4.48 10.02
N VAL A 111 8.45 4.38 8.82
CA VAL A 111 7.00 4.20 8.59
C VAL A 111 6.77 2.86 7.90
N LYS A 112 5.94 2.00 8.49
CA LYS A 112 5.75 0.62 8.03
C LYS A 112 5.07 0.55 6.66
N PHE A 113 3.97 1.29 6.46
CA PHE A 113 3.23 1.32 5.20
C PHE A 113 3.32 2.71 4.58
N ARG A 114 3.78 2.77 3.32
CA ARG A 114 4.03 4.00 2.57
C ARG A 114 3.52 3.80 1.15
N GLY A 115 2.62 4.64 0.71
CA GLY A 115 2.03 4.42 -0.61
C GLY A 115 1.13 5.54 -1.08
N ILE A 116 0.36 5.24 -2.10
CA ILE A 116 -0.58 6.16 -2.71
C ILE A 116 -1.98 5.56 -2.73
N PHE A 117 -2.95 6.44 -2.89
CA PHE A 117 -4.32 6.12 -3.22
C PHE A 117 -4.65 6.70 -4.60
N ILE A 118 -5.13 5.86 -5.52
CA ILE A 118 -5.61 6.29 -6.83
C ILE A 118 -7.08 6.66 -6.67
N ASN A 119 -7.38 7.96 -6.69
CA ASN A 119 -8.72 8.49 -6.41
C ASN A 119 -9.21 9.52 -7.45
N ASP A 120 -8.47 9.67 -8.54
CA ASP A 120 -8.74 10.61 -9.61
C ASP A 120 -8.52 10.00 -11.00
N GLU A 121 -8.67 8.67 -11.09
CA GLU A 121 -8.43 7.91 -12.32
C GLU A 121 -9.29 8.35 -13.49
N ASP A 122 -10.49 8.85 -13.26
CA ASP A 122 -11.44 9.33 -14.29
C ASP A 122 -10.86 10.43 -15.16
N TRP A 123 -10.02 11.28 -14.57
CA TRP A 123 -9.51 12.49 -15.17
C TRP A 123 -8.28 12.29 -16.04
N GLY A 124 -7.63 11.13 -15.92
CA GLY A 124 -6.43 10.89 -16.70
C GLY A 124 -6.09 9.41 -16.83
N LEU A 125 -5.74 8.75 -15.74
CA LEU A 125 -5.14 7.43 -15.73
C LEU A 125 -6.03 6.37 -16.39
N TYR A 126 -7.32 6.34 -16.09
CA TYR A 126 -8.27 5.42 -16.72
C TYR A 126 -8.35 5.61 -18.23
N ARG A 127 -8.53 6.86 -18.66
CA ARG A 127 -8.65 7.17 -20.10
C ARG A 127 -7.36 6.88 -20.85
N TRP A 128 -6.22 7.19 -20.26
CA TRP A 128 -4.93 6.87 -20.83
C TRP A 128 -4.72 5.36 -20.96
N SER A 129 -4.97 4.61 -19.88
CA SER A 129 -4.84 3.15 -19.89
C SER A 129 -5.74 2.51 -20.96
N LYS A 130 -7.03 2.82 -20.92
CA LYS A 130 -8.04 2.29 -21.86
C LYS A 130 -7.72 2.60 -23.32
N ASN A 131 -7.25 3.80 -23.62
CA ASN A 131 -7.09 4.25 -25.01
C ASN A 131 -5.69 4.03 -25.57
N ASN A 132 -4.66 3.92 -24.72
CA ASN A 132 -3.27 3.90 -25.15
C ASN A 132 -2.49 2.68 -24.69
N TYR A 133 -2.75 2.15 -23.48
CA TYR A 133 -1.87 1.15 -22.86
C TYR A 133 -2.51 -0.25 -22.74
N GLU A 134 -3.76 -0.35 -22.30
CA GLU A 134 -4.51 -1.61 -22.21
C GLU A 134 -5.75 -1.61 -23.12
N LYS A 135 -5.56 -1.21 -24.38
CA LYS A 135 -6.61 -1.08 -25.39
C LYS A 135 -7.44 -2.34 -25.56
N GLU A 136 -6.80 -3.51 -25.55
CA GLU A 136 -7.47 -4.79 -25.74
C GLU A 136 -8.43 -5.11 -24.59
N ARG A 137 -8.11 -4.64 -23.37
CA ARG A 137 -9.00 -4.77 -22.22
C ARG A 137 -10.09 -3.70 -22.22
N GLY A 138 -9.82 -2.56 -22.80
CA GLY A 138 -10.73 -1.40 -22.76
C GLY A 138 -10.94 -0.86 -21.33
N ASN A 139 -10.01 -1.13 -20.43
CA ASN A 139 -10.09 -0.75 -19.03
C ASN A 139 -8.70 -0.62 -18.40
N PHE A 140 -8.68 -0.21 -17.16
CA PHE A 140 -7.55 -0.14 -16.27
C PHE A 140 -7.28 -1.52 -15.65
N GLY A 141 -6.14 -2.12 -15.88
CA GLY A 141 -5.90 -3.50 -15.52
C GLY A 141 -4.45 -3.81 -15.11
N PRO A 142 -4.05 -5.09 -15.18
CA PRO A 142 -2.80 -5.58 -14.59
C PRO A 142 -1.54 -4.95 -15.19
N LYS A 143 -1.52 -4.57 -16.46
CA LYS A 143 -0.35 -3.91 -17.04
C LYS A 143 -0.15 -2.52 -16.43
N THR A 144 -1.23 -1.75 -16.25
CA THR A 144 -1.17 -0.43 -15.63
C THR A 144 -0.79 -0.54 -14.16
N TYR A 145 -1.39 -1.47 -13.42
CA TYR A 145 -1.00 -1.71 -12.02
C TYR A 145 0.44 -2.18 -11.87
N ALA A 146 0.99 -2.95 -12.83
CA ALA A 146 2.40 -3.31 -12.81
C ALA A 146 3.32 -2.08 -12.86
N GLN A 147 2.99 -1.09 -13.71
CA GLN A 147 3.75 0.18 -13.79
C GLN A 147 3.63 1.01 -12.51
N VAL A 148 2.44 1.03 -11.89
CA VAL A 148 2.23 1.70 -10.59
C VAL A 148 3.06 1.00 -9.49
N CYS A 149 3.01 -0.32 -9.43
CA CYS A 149 3.76 -1.10 -8.45
C CYS A 149 5.28 -0.94 -8.62
N GLU A 150 5.78 -0.90 -9.86
CA GLU A 150 7.19 -0.63 -10.13
C GLU A 150 7.61 0.75 -9.63
N LEU A 151 6.81 1.80 -9.91
CA LEU A 151 7.07 3.14 -9.41
C LEU A 151 7.14 3.17 -7.87
N LEU A 152 6.18 2.54 -7.20
CA LEU A 152 6.17 2.45 -5.75
C LEU A 152 7.46 1.82 -5.20
N LEU A 153 7.89 0.68 -5.76
CA LEU A 153 9.14 0.03 -5.35
C LEU A 153 10.37 0.90 -5.63
N ARG A 154 10.41 1.62 -6.76
CA ARG A 154 11.50 2.56 -7.08
C ARG A 154 11.58 3.73 -6.11
N LEU A 155 10.46 4.13 -5.54
CA LEU A 155 10.34 5.16 -4.50
C LEU A 155 10.44 4.59 -3.07
N GLN A 156 10.73 3.30 -2.92
CA GLN A 156 10.76 2.58 -1.64
C GLN A 156 9.43 2.65 -0.88
N ALA A 157 8.33 2.69 -1.63
CA ALA A 157 6.98 2.53 -1.12
C ALA A 157 6.53 1.07 -1.26
N ASN A 158 5.50 0.68 -0.49
CA ASN A 158 5.06 -0.71 -0.38
C ASN A 158 3.53 -0.87 -0.32
N TYR A 159 2.77 0.21 -0.45
CA TYR A 159 1.33 0.21 -0.19
C TYR A 159 0.55 0.89 -1.33
N LEU A 160 -0.61 0.34 -1.66
CA LEU A 160 -1.48 0.88 -2.69
C LEU A 160 -2.97 0.73 -2.30
N CYS A 161 -3.70 1.85 -2.27
CA CYS A 161 -5.14 1.84 -2.42
C CYS A 161 -5.45 2.00 -3.91
N PRO A 162 -6.11 1.01 -4.55
CA PRO A 162 -6.35 1.03 -5.99
C PRO A 162 -7.46 2.00 -6.38
N ALA A 163 -7.63 2.19 -7.69
CA ALA A 163 -8.70 2.98 -8.29
C ALA A 163 -10.08 2.55 -7.77
N MET A 164 -10.91 3.52 -7.37
CA MET A 164 -12.17 3.25 -6.68
C MET A 164 -13.43 3.71 -7.40
N HIS A 165 -13.33 4.62 -8.39
CA HIS A 165 -14.50 5.18 -9.07
C HIS A 165 -15.14 4.16 -10.01
N ASP A 166 -16.42 4.32 -10.25
CA ASP A 166 -17.20 3.42 -11.12
C ASP A 166 -16.91 3.56 -12.61
N ALA A 167 -16.15 4.59 -13.01
CA ALA A 167 -15.62 4.73 -14.37
C ALA A 167 -14.69 3.57 -14.74
N SER A 168 -13.94 3.06 -13.78
CA SER A 168 -13.05 1.92 -13.94
C SER A 168 -13.62 0.65 -13.30
N MET A 169 -13.17 -0.50 -13.78
CA MET A 169 -13.53 -1.78 -13.14
C MET A 169 -12.79 -1.89 -11.80
N ALA A 170 -13.52 -2.28 -10.76
CA ALA A 170 -12.92 -2.49 -9.44
C ALA A 170 -11.72 -3.43 -9.50
N PHE A 171 -10.67 -3.12 -8.74
CA PHE A 171 -9.40 -3.84 -8.73
C PHE A 171 -9.57 -5.36 -8.57
N HIS A 172 -10.38 -5.78 -7.63
CA HIS A 172 -10.56 -7.20 -7.30
C HIS A 172 -11.45 -7.96 -8.28
N ARG A 173 -12.18 -7.27 -9.17
CA ARG A 173 -12.94 -7.91 -10.25
C ARG A 173 -12.05 -8.42 -11.39
N ILE A 174 -10.79 -8.03 -11.40
CA ILE A 174 -9.77 -8.52 -12.33
C ILE A 174 -8.77 -9.33 -11.49
N PRO A 175 -8.89 -10.67 -11.44
CA PRO A 175 -8.04 -11.50 -10.57
C PRO A 175 -6.54 -11.30 -10.79
N GLU A 176 -6.12 -11.02 -12.01
CA GLU A 176 -4.73 -10.77 -12.38
C GLU A 176 -4.13 -9.55 -11.67
N ASN A 177 -4.95 -8.57 -11.29
CA ASN A 177 -4.46 -7.40 -10.56
C ASN A 177 -3.83 -7.80 -9.21
N ARG A 178 -4.49 -8.71 -8.47
CA ARG A 178 -3.97 -9.21 -7.18
C ARG A 178 -2.64 -9.95 -7.36
N LEU A 179 -2.57 -10.77 -8.40
CA LEU A 179 -1.36 -11.54 -8.71
C LEU A 179 -0.20 -10.61 -9.06
N VAL A 180 -0.48 -9.54 -9.82
CA VAL A 180 0.51 -8.50 -10.12
C VAL A 180 0.97 -7.81 -8.85
N ALA A 181 0.05 -7.30 -8.03
CA ALA A 181 0.42 -6.62 -6.77
C ALA A 181 1.25 -7.53 -5.85
N ASP A 182 0.86 -8.80 -5.71
CA ASP A 182 1.62 -9.78 -4.92
C ASP A 182 3.01 -10.07 -5.52
N SER A 183 3.11 -10.21 -6.86
CA SER A 183 4.41 -10.43 -7.53
C SER A 183 5.39 -9.27 -7.33
N PHE A 184 4.89 -8.04 -7.22
CA PHE A 184 5.65 -6.84 -6.86
C PHE A 184 5.80 -6.66 -5.35
N ALA A 185 5.26 -7.55 -4.53
CA ALA A 185 5.27 -7.44 -3.07
C ALA A 185 4.61 -6.14 -2.54
N ILE A 186 3.61 -5.63 -3.24
CA ILE A 186 2.83 -4.47 -2.80
C ILE A 186 1.68 -4.92 -1.92
N VAL A 187 1.58 -4.28 -0.75
CA VAL A 187 0.47 -4.47 0.19
C VAL A 187 -0.74 -3.69 -0.30
N MET A 188 -1.87 -4.36 -0.45
CA MET A 188 -3.09 -3.72 -0.90
C MET A 188 -3.91 -3.17 0.26
N GLY A 189 -4.42 -1.96 0.07
CA GLY A 189 -5.39 -1.36 0.97
C GLY A 189 -6.64 -0.93 0.24
N SER A 190 -7.50 -0.20 0.93
CA SER A 190 -8.69 0.43 0.35
C SER A 190 -9.02 1.73 1.07
N SER A 191 -9.92 2.52 0.49
CA SER A 191 -10.33 3.79 1.06
C SER A 191 -11.26 3.60 2.27
N HIS A 192 -11.55 4.71 2.94
CA HIS A 192 -12.44 4.80 4.10
C HIS A 192 -13.90 4.40 3.83
N CYS A 193 -14.30 4.26 2.57
CA CYS A 193 -15.65 3.83 2.17
C CYS A 193 -15.67 2.45 1.50
N GLU A 194 -14.56 1.75 1.49
CA GLU A 194 -14.40 0.42 0.90
C GLU A 194 -14.02 -0.61 1.96
N PRO A 195 -14.99 -1.07 2.78
CA PRO A 195 -14.71 -2.02 3.84
C PRO A 195 -14.15 -3.33 3.30
N LEU A 196 -13.13 -3.87 3.99
CA LEU A 196 -12.49 -5.15 3.67
C LEU A 196 -12.09 -5.29 2.19
N LEU A 197 -11.64 -4.19 1.55
CA LEU A 197 -11.25 -4.14 0.13
C LEU A 197 -12.43 -4.32 -0.86
N PHE A 198 -13.68 -4.17 -0.40
CA PHE A 198 -14.85 -4.24 -1.24
C PHE A 198 -15.19 -2.86 -1.83
N ASN A 199 -15.12 -2.73 -3.14
CA ASN A 199 -15.44 -1.46 -3.82
C ASN A 199 -16.95 -1.25 -3.87
N THR A 200 -17.46 -0.37 -3.01
CA THR A 200 -18.90 -0.09 -2.91
C THR A 200 -19.47 0.62 -4.14
N ALA A 201 -18.61 1.35 -4.88
CA ALA A 201 -19.04 2.15 -6.04
C ALA A 201 -19.40 1.28 -7.24
N SER A 202 -18.62 0.24 -7.53
CA SER A 202 -18.76 -0.53 -8.77
C SER A 202 -19.14 -2.00 -8.57
N GLU A 203 -18.96 -2.56 -7.37
CA GLU A 203 -19.24 -3.98 -7.13
C GLU A 203 -20.62 -4.24 -6.52
N TRP A 204 -21.18 -3.29 -5.75
CA TRP A 204 -22.51 -3.45 -5.19
C TRP A 204 -23.58 -3.29 -6.29
N LYS A 205 -24.44 -4.28 -6.45
CA LYS A 205 -25.52 -4.30 -7.42
C LYS A 205 -26.86 -4.34 -6.70
N ARG A 206 -27.52 -3.18 -6.61
CA ARG A 206 -28.74 -2.97 -5.85
C ARG A 206 -29.88 -3.90 -6.29
N ASP A 207 -29.98 -4.16 -7.59
CA ASP A 207 -30.98 -5.06 -8.18
C ASP A 207 -30.84 -6.53 -7.73
N LYS A 208 -29.64 -6.94 -7.31
CA LYS A 208 -29.33 -8.31 -6.91
C LYS A 208 -29.05 -8.46 -5.41
N MET A 209 -28.54 -7.41 -4.77
CA MET A 209 -28.02 -7.42 -3.41
C MET A 209 -28.89 -6.62 -2.44
N GLY A 210 -29.95 -5.92 -2.95
CA GLY A 210 -30.78 -5.02 -2.16
C GLY A 210 -30.08 -3.71 -1.84
N GLU A 211 -30.56 -3.00 -0.82
CA GLU A 211 -29.98 -1.75 -0.39
C GLU A 211 -28.63 -1.99 0.34
N TRP A 212 -27.68 -1.06 0.12
CA TRP A 212 -26.47 -0.97 0.96
C TRP A 212 -26.86 -0.27 2.26
N ASP A 213 -27.43 -1.05 3.16
CA ASP A 213 -28.04 -0.58 4.39
C ASP A 213 -27.80 -1.61 5.51
N TYR A 214 -26.98 -1.22 6.47
CA TYR A 214 -26.60 -2.13 7.57
C TYR A 214 -27.72 -2.33 8.60
N ILE A 215 -28.75 -1.48 8.61
CA ILE A 215 -29.93 -1.62 9.47
C ILE A 215 -30.88 -2.69 8.88
N ASN A 216 -31.21 -2.54 7.59
CA ASN A 216 -32.27 -3.31 6.95
C ASN A 216 -31.74 -4.50 6.11
N ASN A 217 -30.46 -4.51 5.73
CA ASN A 217 -29.84 -5.54 4.90
C ASN A 217 -28.46 -5.98 5.39
N ARG A 218 -28.30 -6.08 6.71
CA ARG A 218 -27.04 -6.51 7.34
C ARG A 218 -26.49 -7.80 6.75
N ALA A 219 -27.37 -8.81 6.60
CA ALA A 219 -26.96 -10.12 6.08
C ALA A 219 -26.40 -10.06 4.65
N GLY A 220 -27.00 -9.23 3.78
CA GLY A 220 -26.50 -9.00 2.42
C GLY A 220 -25.15 -8.32 2.40
N VAL A 221 -24.98 -7.28 3.21
CA VAL A 221 -23.69 -6.57 3.35
C VAL A 221 -22.62 -7.51 3.92
N ASP A 222 -22.90 -8.20 5.00
CA ASP A 222 -21.96 -9.13 5.63
C ASP A 222 -21.55 -10.28 4.69
N SER A 223 -22.46 -10.75 3.84
CA SER A 223 -22.18 -11.81 2.87
C SER A 223 -21.09 -11.43 1.87
N VAL A 224 -21.17 -10.24 1.27
CA VAL A 224 -20.19 -9.78 0.28
C VAL A 224 -18.85 -9.44 0.93
N LEU A 225 -18.86 -8.86 2.13
CA LEU A 225 -17.65 -8.57 2.89
C LEU A 225 -16.91 -9.84 3.30
N ARG A 226 -17.63 -10.86 3.75
CA ARG A 226 -17.06 -12.18 4.06
C ARG A 226 -16.46 -12.84 2.82
N ALA A 227 -17.17 -12.78 1.70
CA ALA A 227 -16.66 -13.33 0.44
C ALA A 227 -15.34 -12.63 0.03
N ARG A 228 -15.26 -11.30 0.13
CA ARG A 228 -14.05 -10.54 -0.15
C ARG A 228 -12.92 -10.84 0.83
N ALA A 229 -13.21 -10.95 2.12
CA ALA A 229 -12.20 -11.32 3.12
C ALA A 229 -11.55 -12.68 2.78
N ASN A 230 -12.36 -13.68 2.44
CA ASN A 230 -11.87 -15.00 2.03
C ASN A 230 -11.03 -14.94 0.73
N GLU A 231 -11.48 -14.16 -0.26
CA GLU A 231 -10.80 -14.00 -1.54
C GLU A 231 -9.41 -13.34 -1.37
N CYS A 232 -9.30 -12.41 -0.44
CA CYS A 232 -8.07 -11.63 -0.23
C CYS A 232 -7.15 -12.21 0.86
N ALA A 233 -7.61 -13.16 1.67
CA ALA A 233 -6.84 -13.75 2.78
C ALA A 233 -5.45 -14.30 2.40
N PRO A 234 -5.22 -14.87 1.19
CA PRO A 234 -3.89 -15.37 0.80
C PRO A 234 -2.85 -14.28 0.51
N PHE A 235 -3.25 -13.01 0.39
CA PHE A 235 -2.39 -11.91 -0.03
C PHE A 235 -2.01 -10.99 1.13
N GLU A 236 -0.96 -10.16 0.95
CA GLU A 236 -0.63 -9.13 1.92
C GLU A 236 -1.56 -7.91 1.77
N ASN A 237 -2.32 -7.63 2.83
CA ASN A 237 -3.27 -6.51 2.83
C ASN A 237 -3.23 -5.74 4.15
N VAL A 238 -3.65 -4.48 4.10
CA VAL A 238 -4.17 -3.72 5.24
C VAL A 238 -5.67 -3.56 5.02
N TYR A 239 -6.47 -4.19 5.85
CA TYR A 239 -7.92 -4.20 5.69
C TYR A 239 -8.55 -2.97 6.33
N THR A 240 -9.28 -2.20 5.54
CA THR A 240 -10.07 -1.08 6.06
C THR A 240 -11.31 -1.59 6.77
N LEU A 241 -11.43 -1.27 8.05
CA LEU A 241 -12.68 -1.42 8.81
C LEU A 241 -13.49 -0.15 8.61
N ALA A 242 -14.66 -0.24 8.00
CA ALA A 242 -15.46 0.92 7.66
C ALA A 242 -16.94 0.59 7.48
N LEU A 243 -17.77 1.60 7.65
CA LEU A 243 -19.15 1.58 7.16
C LEU A 243 -19.55 2.99 6.76
N ARG A 244 -19.72 3.22 5.46
CA ARG A 244 -20.27 4.44 4.87
C ARG A 244 -21.33 4.09 3.82
N GLY A 245 -21.99 5.06 3.25
CA GLY A 245 -22.89 4.87 2.13
C GLY A 245 -22.14 4.56 0.82
N LEU A 246 -22.88 4.12 -0.19
CA LEU A 246 -22.31 3.88 -1.52
C LEU A 246 -21.65 5.14 -2.08
N HIS A 247 -20.57 4.98 -2.84
CA HIS A 247 -19.84 6.09 -3.49
C HIS A 247 -19.43 7.20 -2.52
N ASP A 248 -18.93 6.86 -1.35
CA ASP A 248 -18.52 7.81 -0.32
C ASP A 248 -19.62 8.74 0.22
N ARG A 249 -20.90 8.35 0.09
CA ARG A 249 -22.01 9.05 0.74
C ARG A 249 -21.98 8.82 2.26
N ALA A 250 -22.68 9.68 2.98
CA ALA A 250 -22.90 9.45 4.40
C ALA A 250 -23.61 8.10 4.64
N MET A 251 -23.28 7.46 5.76
CA MET A 251 -23.93 6.20 6.15
C MET A 251 -25.44 6.40 6.34
N ASN A 252 -26.23 5.44 5.88
CA ASN A 252 -27.64 5.39 6.24
C ASN A 252 -27.74 4.93 7.71
N ALA A 253 -28.17 5.83 8.58
CA ALA A 253 -28.22 5.60 10.01
C ALA A 253 -29.33 6.47 10.65
N SER A 254 -29.72 6.10 11.86
CA SER A 254 -30.56 6.92 12.74
C SER A 254 -30.01 8.34 12.89
N ASN A 255 -30.87 9.32 13.15
CA ASN A 255 -30.46 10.66 13.54
C ASN A 255 -29.87 10.70 14.96
N ASN A 256 -30.07 9.67 15.76
CA ASN A 256 -29.52 9.52 17.09
C ASN A 256 -28.03 9.11 17.01
N MET A 257 -27.15 9.87 17.65
CA MET A 257 -25.71 9.60 17.63
C MET A 257 -25.34 8.29 18.33
N SER A 258 -26.04 7.93 19.40
CA SER A 258 -25.83 6.66 20.11
C SER A 258 -26.13 5.45 19.22
N ASP A 259 -27.23 5.51 18.44
CA ASP A 259 -27.60 4.43 17.52
C ASP A 259 -26.58 4.31 16.37
N ARG A 260 -26.10 5.46 15.85
CA ARG A 260 -25.04 5.50 14.82
C ARG A 260 -23.76 4.84 15.32
N LYS A 261 -23.38 5.21 16.55
CA LYS A 261 -22.18 4.65 17.20
C LYS A 261 -22.31 3.14 17.36
N GLN A 262 -23.46 2.66 17.91
CA GLN A 262 -23.68 1.24 18.12
C GLN A 262 -23.68 0.45 16.77
N MET A 263 -24.36 0.96 15.75
CA MET A 263 -24.37 0.36 14.42
C MET A 263 -22.95 0.27 13.81
N LEU A 264 -22.18 1.34 13.90
CA LEU A 264 -20.81 1.35 13.40
C LEU A 264 -19.93 0.39 14.20
N GLN A 265 -20.05 0.38 15.54
CA GLN A 265 -19.33 -0.55 16.42
C GLN A 265 -19.61 -2.01 16.04
N ASP A 266 -20.88 -2.36 15.85
CA ASP A 266 -21.30 -3.72 15.47
C ASP A 266 -20.72 -4.11 14.10
N ALA A 267 -20.74 -3.19 13.12
CA ALA A 267 -20.21 -3.44 11.80
C ALA A 267 -18.68 -3.66 11.82
N LEU A 268 -17.93 -2.83 12.54
CA LEU A 268 -16.48 -2.99 12.63
C LEU A 268 -16.08 -4.30 13.32
N MET A 269 -16.79 -4.67 14.39
CA MET A 269 -16.53 -5.94 15.08
C MET A 269 -16.89 -7.16 14.23
N ALA A 270 -17.99 -7.09 13.47
CA ALA A 270 -18.36 -8.13 12.52
C ALA A 270 -17.30 -8.28 11.39
N GLN A 271 -16.82 -7.18 10.83
CA GLN A 271 -15.75 -7.17 9.82
C GLN A 271 -14.45 -7.78 10.37
N ARG A 272 -14.04 -7.38 11.58
CA ARG A 272 -12.87 -7.97 12.24
C ARG A 272 -13.02 -9.49 12.44
N LYS A 273 -14.20 -9.95 12.86
CA LYS A 273 -14.48 -11.39 12.97
C LYS A 273 -14.36 -12.09 11.62
N MET A 274 -14.88 -11.49 10.55
CA MET A 274 -14.74 -12.05 9.19
C MET A 274 -13.28 -12.23 8.78
N LEU A 275 -12.41 -11.27 9.13
CA LEU A 275 -10.98 -11.36 8.84
C LEU A 275 -10.30 -12.48 9.63
N ILE A 276 -10.63 -12.64 10.91
CA ILE A 276 -10.13 -13.73 11.76
C ILE A 276 -10.54 -15.08 11.17
N ASP A 277 -11.83 -15.22 10.83
CA ASP A 277 -12.38 -16.44 10.24
C ASP A 277 -11.72 -16.77 8.88
N ALA A 278 -11.51 -15.76 8.03
CA ALA A 278 -10.96 -15.94 6.68
C ALA A 278 -9.45 -16.25 6.69
N THR A 279 -8.70 -15.66 7.61
CA THR A 279 -7.24 -15.79 7.62
C THR A 279 -6.72 -16.85 8.57
N GLY A 280 -7.52 -17.27 9.56
CA GLY A 280 -7.12 -18.15 10.66
C GLY A 280 -6.09 -17.53 11.61
N LYS A 281 -5.85 -16.20 11.51
CA LYS A 281 -4.90 -15.48 12.35
C LYS A 281 -5.60 -14.81 13.53
N ARG A 282 -4.83 -14.46 14.58
CA ARG A 282 -5.36 -13.61 15.65
C ARG A 282 -5.62 -12.21 15.08
N GLY A 283 -6.60 -11.50 15.63
CA GLY A 283 -6.96 -10.17 15.11
C GLY A 283 -5.79 -9.17 15.10
N GLU A 284 -4.91 -9.25 16.10
CA GLU A 284 -3.72 -8.41 16.24
C GLU A 284 -2.61 -8.70 15.21
N ASP A 285 -2.64 -9.88 14.60
CA ASP A 285 -1.68 -10.29 13.56
C ASP A 285 -2.17 -9.91 12.14
N ILE A 286 -3.39 -9.37 12.04
CA ILE A 286 -3.99 -8.95 10.77
C ILE A 286 -3.88 -7.42 10.69
N PRO A 287 -3.15 -6.84 9.72
CA PRO A 287 -3.11 -5.39 9.56
C PRO A 287 -4.48 -4.82 9.24
N GLN A 288 -4.99 -3.94 10.08
CA GLN A 288 -6.29 -3.31 9.97
C GLN A 288 -6.15 -1.81 10.13
N ALA A 289 -6.95 -1.04 9.40
CA ALA A 289 -6.99 0.41 9.47
C ALA A 289 -8.43 0.91 9.61
N PHE A 290 -8.59 2.02 10.31
CA PHE A 290 -9.85 2.74 10.44
C PHE A 290 -9.60 4.22 10.16
N THR A 291 -10.38 4.81 9.27
CA THR A 291 -10.26 6.22 8.90
C THR A 291 -11.52 6.97 9.34
N PRO A 292 -11.46 7.79 10.39
CA PRO A 292 -12.59 8.61 10.84
C PRO A 292 -12.76 9.82 9.91
N TYR A 293 -13.42 9.61 8.76
CA TYR A 293 -13.59 10.60 7.70
C TYR A 293 -15.00 11.21 7.74
N LYS A 294 -15.10 12.53 7.60
CA LYS A 294 -16.36 13.29 7.63
C LYS A 294 -17.19 12.97 8.88
N GLU A 295 -18.46 12.53 8.70
CA GLU A 295 -19.38 12.21 9.79
C GLU A 295 -18.91 11.07 10.70
N VAL A 296 -18.01 10.22 10.22
CA VAL A 296 -17.44 9.13 11.01
C VAL A 296 -16.52 9.65 12.11
N LEU A 297 -15.93 10.85 11.92
CA LEU A 297 -15.13 11.50 12.96
C LEU A 297 -15.99 11.89 14.17
N ASP A 298 -17.18 12.43 13.92
CA ASP A 298 -18.10 12.80 15.00
C ASP A 298 -18.53 11.55 15.80
N VAL A 299 -18.80 10.44 15.11
CA VAL A 299 -19.13 9.15 15.76
C VAL A 299 -17.94 8.61 16.56
N TYR A 300 -16.72 8.78 16.04
CA TYR A 300 -15.51 8.35 16.75
C TYR A 300 -15.29 9.18 18.02
N ASP A 301 -15.46 10.49 17.93
CA ASP A 301 -15.32 11.41 19.08
C ASP A 301 -16.41 11.23 20.14
N GLU A 302 -17.58 10.70 19.77
CA GLU A 302 -18.62 10.28 20.72
C GLU A 302 -18.26 8.99 21.49
N GLY A 303 -17.04 8.47 21.32
CA GLY A 303 -16.51 7.31 22.04
C GLY A 303 -16.76 5.97 21.36
N LEU A 304 -16.59 5.91 20.05
CA LEU A 304 -16.49 4.63 19.33
C LEU A 304 -15.27 3.87 19.84
N GLU A 305 -15.46 2.62 20.20
CA GLU A 305 -14.37 1.76 20.69
C GLU A 305 -13.74 0.98 19.54
N LEU A 306 -12.42 1.10 19.42
CA LEU A 306 -11.61 0.35 18.46
C LEU A 306 -10.62 -0.54 19.21
N PRO A 307 -10.40 -1.79 18.79
CA PRO A 307 -9.32 -2.62 19.30
C PRO A 307 -7.97 -1.89 19.16
N ASP A 308 -7.12 -1.97 20.17
CA ASP A 308 -5.88 -1.19 20.26
C ASP A 308 -4.90 -1.45 19.11
N ASP A 309 -4.98 -2.60 18.47
CA ASP A 309 -4.16 -3.02 17.33
C ASP A 309 -4.62 -2.46 15.97
N VAL A 310 -5.80 -1.86 15.88
CA VAL A 310 -6.29 -1.21 14.66
C VAL A 310 -5.59 0.14 14.48
N THR A 311 -4.95 0.36 13.34
CA THR A 311 -4.31 1.63 13.00
C THR A 311 -5.36 2.70 12.70
N ILE A 312 -5.28 3.85 13.36
CA ILE A 312 -6.15 5.00 13.04
C ILE A 312 -5.49 5.83 11.94
N ILE A 313 -6.21 6.08 10.85
CA ILE A 313 -5.71 6.90 9.74
C ILE A 313 -6.37 8.28 9.81
N TRP A 314 -5.60 9.29 10.13
CA TRP A 314 -6.08 10.67 10.22
C TRP A 314 -6.08 11.32 8.83
N PRO A 315 -7.26 11.80 8.33
CA PRO A 315 -7.32 12.55 7.08
C PRO A 315 -6.96 14.01 7.33
N ASP A 316 -6.45 14.68 6.28
CA ASP A 316 -6.37 16.12 6.22
C ASP A 316 -7.76 16.76 5.95
N ASP A 317 -7.78 18.07 5.81
CA ASP A 317 -8.99 18.86 5.52
C ASP A 317 -9.25 19.03 4.01
N ASN A 318 -8.60 18.27 3.16
CA ASN A 318 -8.55 18.35 1.69
C ASN A 318 -7.75 19.56 1.13
N TYR A 319 -7.12 20.33 2.01
CA TYR A 319 -6.27 21.48 1.65
C TYR A 319 -4.83 21.37 2.17
N GLY A 320 -4.51 20.23 2.75
CA GLY A 320 -3.18 19.94 3.26
C GLY A 320 -2.97 20.25 4.74
N TYR A 321 -4.01 20.59 5.49
CA TYR A 321 -3.94 20.77 6.95
C TYR A 321 -4.53 19.56 7.67
N MET A 322 -3.79 18.99 8.62
CA MET A 322 -4.30 17.89 9.44
C MET A 322 -5.39 18.38 10.39
N LYS A 323 -6.61 17.89 10.19
CA LYS A 323 -7.78 18.25 11.05
C LYS A 323 -7.63 17.79 12.47
N ARG A 324 -7.04 16.62 12.64
CA ARG A 324 -6.85 15.98 13.94
C ARG A 324 -5.62 15.08 13.89
N LEU A 325 -4.96 14.96 15.00
CA LEU A 325 -3.87 14.03 15.24
C LEU A 325 -4.14 13.24 16.52
N SER A 326 -3.35 12.19 16.75
CA SER A 326 -3.53 11.31 17.91
C SER A 326 -3.35 12.04 19.22
N SER A 327 -4.34 11.92 20.09
CA SER A 327 -4.25 12.34 21.50
C SER A 327 -3.20 11.51 22.26
N PRO A 328 -2.74 11.93 23.44
CA PRO A 328 -1.81 11.16 24.26
C PRO A 328 -2.30 9.73 24.62
N LYS A 329 -3.62 9.53 24.66
CA LYS A 329 -4.22 8.21 24.87
C LYS A 329 -4.08 7.34 23.61
N GLU A 330 -4.39 7.92 22.45
CA GLU A 330 -4.33 7.23 21.16
C GLU A 330 -2.88 6.88 20.74
N GLN A 331 -1.91 7.71 21.12
CA GLN A 331 -0.48 7.42 20.88
C GLN A 331 0.04 6.17 21.60
N LYS A 332 -0.67 5.70 22.64
CA LYS A 332 -0.32 4.49 23.40
C LYS A 332 -0.86 3.20 22.75
N ARG A 333 -1.72 3.31 21.74
CA ARG A 333 -2.30 2.17 21.05
C ARG A 333 -1.22 1.37 20.31
N SER A 334 -1.31 0.05 20.33
CA SER A 334 -0.35 -0.83 19.61
C SER A 334 -0.46 -0.69 18.08
N GLY A 335 -1.66 -0.39 17.56
CA GLY A 335 -1.91 -0.14 16.15
C GLY A 335 -1.37 1.19 15.64
N ARG A 336 -0.98 2.10 16.56
CA ARG A 336 -0.47 3.42 16.19
C ARG A 336 -1.44 4.22 15.31
N SER A 337 -0.95 5.20 14.58
CA SER A 337 -1.72 5.95 13.60
C SER A 337 -0.93 6.21 12.32
N GLY A 338 -1.64 6.59 11.29
CA GLY A 338 -1.11 7.02 10.01
C GLY A 338 -1.87 8.24 9.50
N VAL A 339 -1.52 8.70 8.31
CA VAL A 339 -2.17 9.84 7.67
C VAL A 339 -2.71 9.46 6.30
N TYR A 340 -3.83 10.09 5.95
CA TYR A 340 -4.36 10.17 4.60
C TYR A 340 -4.28 11.62 4.14
N TYR A 341 -3.31 11.90 3.27
CA TYR A 341 -2.96 13.25 2.86
C TYR A 341 -3.28 13.48 1.39
N HIS A 342 -4.05 14.51 1.07
CA HIS A 342 -4.42 14.86 -0.29
C HIS A 342 -3.33 15.74 -0.94
N SER A 343 -2.46 15.12 -1.72
CA SER A 343 -1.54 15.85 -2.60
C SER A 343 -2.23 16.36 -3.88
N SER A 344 -3.31 15.70 -4.29
CA SER A 344 -4.31 16.19 -5.24
C SER A 344 -5.70 15.93 -4.66
N TYR A 345 -6.70 16.69 -5.10
CA TYR A 345 -8.07 16.54 -4.61
C TYR A 345 -9.10 16.77 -5.71
N LEU A 346 -9.98 15.79 -5.89
CA LEU A 346 -11.16 15.88 -6.75
C LEU A 346 -12.35 16.30 -5.91
N GLY A 347 -12.76 17.56 -5.98
CA GLY A 347 -13.91 18.07 -5.25
C GLY A 347 -13.91 19.55 -5.01
N LYS A 348 -15.06 20.04 -4.51
CA LYS A 348 -15.23 21.46 -4.16
C LYS A 348 -14.52 21.80 -2.84
N PRO A 349 -14.05 23.04 -2.69
CA PRO A 349 -14.16 24.17 -3.65
C PRO A 349 -13.00 24.24 -4.65
N HIS A 350 -11.96 23.42 -4.52
CA HIS A 350 -10.76 23.48 -5.34
C HIS A 350 -10.42 22.11 -5.91
N ASP A 351 -10.63 21.91 -7.21
CA ASP A 351 -10.14 20.75 -7.94
C ASP A 351 -8.69 20.99 -8.35
N HIS A 352 -7.71 20.45 -7.61
CA HIS A 352 -6.30 20.51 -7.96
C HIS A 352 -5.77 19.12 -8.34
N LEU A 353 -6.13 18.68 -9.54
CA LEU A 353 -5.86 17.32 -10.00
C LEU A 353 -4.48 17.15 -10.63
N TRP A 354 -4.08 18.10 -11.47
CA TRP A 354 -2.84 18.03 -12.23
C TRP A 354 -1.71 18.88 -11.65
N MET A 355 -2.08 19.92 -10.94
CA MET A 355 -1.14 20.83 -10.30
C MET A 355 -1.39 20.83 -8.81
N ASN A 356 -0.45 20.32 -8.06
CA ASN A 356 -0.49 20.43 -6.62
C ASN A 356 -0.10 21.85 -6.20
N THR A 357 -1.07 22.61 -5.69
CA THR A 357 -0.87 23.96 -5.20
C THR A 357 -0.47 24.02 -3.72
N THR A 358 -0.46 22.87 -3.03
CA THR A 358 -0.03 22.78 -1.63
C THR A 358 1.47 22.97 -1.53
N SER A 359 1.91 23.95 -0.73
CA SER A 359 3.32 24.22 -0.54
C SER A 359 4.07 23.00 0.01
N PRO A 360 5.24 22.63 -0.54
CA PRO A 360 6.08 21.58 0.04
C PRO A 360 6.44 21.82 1.51
N THR A 361 6.54 23.09 1.93
CA THR A 361 6.80 23.47 3.34
C THR A 361 5.61 23.11 4.21
N LEU A 362 4.37 23.37 3.76
CA LEU A 362 3.17 22.98 4.48
C LEU A 362 3.08 21.45 4.61
N MET A 363 3.31 20.72 3.52
CA MET A 363 3.34 19.25 3.55
C MET A 363 4.36 18.74 4.57
N TYR A 364 5.55 19.30 4.55
CA TYR A 364 6.61 18.91 5.49
C TYR A 364 6.20 19.14 6.94
N GLU A 365 5.67 20.32 7.26
CA GLU A 365 5.25 20.68 8.63
C GLU A 365 4.10 19.80 9.12
N GLU A 366 3.07 19.58 8.30
CA GLU A 366 1.91 18.79 8.70
C GLU A 366 2.24 17.29 8.83
N LEU A 367 3.03 16.74 7.91
CA LEU A 367 3.46 15.33 7.99
C LEU A 367 4.45 15.10 9.14
N ARG A 368 5.31 16.09 9.45
CA ARG A 368 6.20 16.02 10.60
C ARG A 368 5.44 16.04 11.91
N LYS A 369 4.48 16.96 12.07
CA LYS A 369 3.59 16.98 13.25
C LYS A 369 2.89 15.62 13.43
N ALA A 370 2.35 15.08 12.34
CA ALA A 370 1.69 13.77 12.39
C ALA A 370 2.66 12.69 12.84
N TYR A 371 3.88 12.66 12.29
CA TYR A 371 4.91 11.69 12.66
C TYR A 371 5.33 11.79 14.13
N ASP A 372 5.51 13.01 14.65
CA ASP A 372 5.91 13.24 16.04
C ASP A 372 4.80 12.87 17.04
N MET A 373 3.55 12.72 16.57
CA MET A 373 2.37 12.39 17.37
C MET A 373 1.81 10.98 17.13
N THR A 374 2.53 10.10 16.43
CA THR A 374 2.11 8.71 16.20
C THR A 374 2.64 7.72 17.24
#